data_f518875592f5f97f32d935eef2346318
#
_entry.id   f518875592f5f97f32d935eef2346318
#
_cell.length_a   1.000
_cell.length_b   1.000
_cell.length_c   1.000
_cell.angle_alpha   90.00
_cell.angle_beta   90.00
_cell.angle_gamma   90.00
#
_symmetry.space_group_name_H-M   'P 1'
#
loop_
_entity.id
_entity.type
_entity.pdbx_description
1 polymer ?
#
loop_
_entity_poly.entity_id
_entity_poly.type
_entity_poly.pdbx_seq_one_letter_code
_entity_poly.pdbx_strand_id
1 'polypeptide(L)'
;MPNHNEPSLAQAQAMLEELAGIFLHDSHDGSRSTGADGTRELPNMQARYRSLVEQLPAVVFLVYLDRGIGEAYVSPYIEAALGFSQAEWLEDPVRWYRHIHPEDNLRWSEEAAEMFLTGKPLRSVYRVIARDGHVVWFHCEAKMVRSDDGHPWFIQGVAFDITDLKQAEEALHQERNFVSAILHTVGTLIMVLDLDGRVVQFNRACEQATGQRFDDVRGTHAWELFPAVEDRERFKNAFDQSRIGNVRKDFEWHWLTGEGGPRLISWSGTILPDAQGDVRHIIATGIDITESKRLEKAILEISAREQHRIGQDLHDGLGQHLTGIAFMSKVLEQKLEDRSVPEAADASKIVRLVNEAVRKTRDLSRGLLPVVSDARGLMSALEHYSYEVTDMFGLACHFDCDPPVPIYDETVAQHLYRIAQEAVNNAIKHAHGKNIAIGLYADGDGISLSIRDDGCGLPRNVRNSTGMGLHIMNYRAKMIGATLQVEASTHDGHTGTVVTCKLQSLSI
;
A
#
# COMPACT_ATOMS: atom_id res chain seq x y z
N MET A 1 -32.79 2.74 -3.44
CA MET A 1 -33.87 3.59 -4.01
C MET A 1 -34.59 4.20 -2.82
N PRO A 2 -34.57 5.52 -2.60
CA PRO A 2 -35.33 6.13 -1.54
C PRO A 2 -36.82 6.11 -1.88
N ASN A 3 -37.64 5.74 -0.92
CA ASN A 3 -39.11 5.72 -1.01
C ASN A 3 -39.63 7.13 -1.30
N HIS A 4 -40.23 7.32 -2.45
CA HIS A 4 -40.80 8.57 -2.96
C HIS A 4 -42.14 8.97 -2.30
N ASN A 5 -42.42 8.68 -1.05
CA ASN A 5 -43.69 8.97 -0.41
C ASN A 5 -43.63 9.63 0.97
N GLU A 6 -42.50 10.22 1.34
CA GLU A 6 -42.47 11.07 2.55
C GLU A 6 -43.00 12.48 2.20
N PRO A 7 -44.06 12.97 2.87
CA PRO A 7 -44.53 14.33 2.65
C PRO A 7 -43.41 15.31 3.01
N SER A 8 -43.14 16.27 2.12
CA SER A 8 -42.16 17.32 2.40
C SER A 8 -42.59 18.14 3.62
N LEU A 9 -41.62 18.71 4.34
CA LEU A 9 -41.81 19.59 5.48
C LEU A 9 -42.90 20.68 5.17
N ALA A 10 -42.84 21.24 3.96
CA ALA A 10 -43.82 22.24 3.48
C ALA A 10 -45.25 21.68 3.35
N GLN A 11 -45.40 20.39 2.99
CA GLN A 11 -46.72 19.73 2.89
C GLN A 11 -47.31 19.46 4.28
N ALA A 12 -46.46 19.05 5.25
CA ALA A 12 -46.89 18.86 6.64
C ALA A 12 -47.31 20.20 7.29
N GLN A 13 -46.59 21.30 7.02
CA GLN A 13 -46.96 22.64 7.47
C GLN A 13 -48.26 23.14 6.86
N ALA A 14 -48.51 22.98 5.57
CA ALA A 14 -49.75 23.35 4.91
C ALA A 14 -50.95 22.59 5.49
N MET A 15 -50.76 21.30 5.79
CA MET A 15 -51.79 20.46 6.45
C MET A 15 -52.07 20.91 7.87
N LEU A 16 -51.07 21.36 8.63
CA LEU A 16 -51.25 21.91 9.97
C LEU A 16 -51.98 23.26 9.98
N GLU A 17 -51.69 24.13 9.00
CA GLU A 17 -52.43 25.41 8.85
C GLU A 17 -53.91 25.18 8.51
N GLU A 18 -54.21 24.20 7.66
CA GLU A 18 -55.59 23.83 7.32
C GLU A 18 -56.34 23.20 8.49
N LEU A 19 -55.66 22.31 9.27
CA LEU A 19 -56.19 21.72 10.49
C LEU A 19 -56.51 22.78 11.56
N ALA A 20 -55.63 23.74 11.78
CA ALA A 20 -55.84 24.83 12.69
C ALA A 20 -57.06 25.65 12.31
N GLY A 21 -57.26 25.90 11.00
CA GLY A 21 -58.47 26.58 10.48
C GLY A 21 -59.77 25.85 10.78
N ILE A 22 -59.76 24.50 10.71
CA ILE A 22 -60.93 23.67 10.97
C ILE A 22 -61.29 23.60 12.46
N PHE A 23 -60.27 23.49 13.35
CA PHE A 23 -60.49 23.52 14.80
C PHE A 23 -60.96 24.90 15.29
N LEU A 24 -60.65 25.99 14.57
CA LEU A 24 -61.06 27.36 14.87
C LEU A 24 -62.56 27.60 14.61
N HIS A 25 -63.12 26.94 13.59
CA HIS A 25 -64.51 27.11 13.27
C HIS A 25 -65.47 26.47 14.30
N ASP A 26 -65.00 25.40 14.99
CA ASP A 26 -65.83 24.69 15.99
C ASP A 26 -65.95 25.38 17.35
N SER A 27 -65.06 26.34 17.64
CA SER A 27 -65.05 27.02 18.93
C SER A 27 -65.85 28.35 18.98
N HIS A 28 -66.34 28.85 17.83
CA HIS A 28 -67.04 30.11 17.75
C HIS A 28 -68.57 30.03 17.53
N ASP A 29 -69.12 28.84 17.24
CA ASP A 29 -70.53 28.71 16.93
C ASP A 29 -71.33 28.06 18.06
N GLY A 30 -71.37 28.78 19.18
CA GLY A 30 -72.28 28.53 20.33
C GLY A 30 -73.62 29.28 20.21
N SER A 31 -74.03 29.80 19.04
CA SER A 31 -75.39 30.36 18.90
C SER A 31 -75.83 30.52 17.42
N ARG A 32 -76.92 29.79 17.07
CA ARG A 32 -77.85 30.01 15.95
C ARG A 32 -77.35 29.66 14.52
N SER A 33 -77.90 28.69 13.90
CA SER A 33 -79.15 28.58 13.16
C SER A 33 -79.14 27.42 12.15
N THR A 34 -80.24 26.68 12.18
CA THR A 34 -80.85 25.85 11.15
C THR A 34 -80.35 25.98 9.71
N GLY A 35 -79.71 24.93 9.23
CA GLY A 35 -79.49 24.63 7.82
C GLY A 35 -79.04 23.19 7.68
N ALA A 36 -79.97 22.26 7.26
CA ALA A 36 -79.79 20.82 7.40
C ALA A 36 -78.88 20.11 6.37
N ASP A 37 -78.01 20.83 5.67
CA ASP A 37 -77.12 20.22 4.68
C ASP A 37 -75.63 20.43 4.90
N GLY A 38 -75.19 21.42 5.67
CA GLY A 38 -73.76 21.67 5.98
C GLY A 38 -73.19 20.89 7.14
N THR A 39 -74.03 20.26 7.98
CA THR A 39 -73.60 19.62 9.25
C THR A 39 -73.06 18.19 9.09
N ARG A 40 -73.15 17.57 7.89
CA ARG A 40 -72.63 16.23 7.64
C ARG A 40 -71.22 16.21 7.02
N GLU A 41 -70.75 17.31 6.40
CA GLU A 41 -69.43 17.37 5.78
C GLU A 41 -68.31 17.71 6.78
N LEU A 42 -68.57 18.56 7.77
CA LEU A 42 -67.58 18.96 8.77
C LEU A 42 -67.02 17.80 9.64
N PRO A 43 -67.86 16.90 10.21
CA PRO A 43 -67.34 15.76 10.99
C PRO A 43 -66.54 14.77 10.14
N ASN A 44 -66.88 14.63 8.87
CA ASN A 44 -66.18 13.74 7.95
C ASN A 44 -64.81 14.31 7.51
N MET A 45 -64.73 15.62 7.40
CA MET A 45 -63.49 16.29 7.06
C MET A 45 -62.50 16.30 8.25
N GLN A 46 -62.96 16.60 9.48
CA GLN A 46 -62.19 16.47 10.71
C GLN A 46 -61.63 15.06 10.93
N ALA A 47 -62.45 14.02 10.77
CA ALA A 47 -62.00 12.65 10.90
C ALA A 47 -60.94 12.28 9.84
N ARG A 48 -61.12 12.79 8.61
CA ARG A 48 -60.13 12.55 7.53
C ARG A 48 -58.80 13.24 7.79
N TYR A 49 -58.76 14.49 8.26
CA TYR A 49 -57.54 15.19 8.62
C TYR A 49 -56.83 14.58 9.82
N ARG A 50 -57.61 14.20 10.83
CA ARG A 50 -57.03 13.47 11.98
C ARG A 50 -56.34 12.16 11.55
N SER A 51 -57.00 11.39 10.71
CA SER A 51 -56.43 10.14 10.15
C SER A 51 -55.13 10.40 9.36
N LEU A 52 -55.05 11.48 8.59
CA LEU A 52 -53.85 11.87 7.85
C LEU A 52 -52.70 12.25 8.76
N VAL A 53 -52.98 13.06 9.81
CA VAL A 53 -51.97 13.45 10.77
C VAL A 53 -51.44 12.29 11.62
N GLU A 54 -52.33 11.35 11.96
CA GLU A 54 -51.96 10.14 12.71
C GLU A 54 -51.12 9.16 11.90
N GLN A 55 -51.14 9.23 10.55
CA GLN A 55 -50.31 8.43 9.66
C GLN A 55 -48.96 9.06 9.34
N LEU A 56 -48.71 10.32 9.71
CA LEU A 56 -47.41 10.96 9.49
C LEU A 56 -46.38 10.37 10.43
N PRO A 57 -45.19 10.00 9.94
CA PRO A 57 -44.08 9.55 10.78
C PRO A 57 -43.39 10.76 11.44
N ALA A 58 -44.16 11.56 12.17
CA ALA A 58 -43.71 12.77 12.84
C ALA A 58 -44.53 13.03 14.09
N VAL A 59 -43.95 13.67 15.08
CA VAL A 59 -44.65 14.16 16.24
C VAL A 59 -45.31 15.48 15.87
N VAL A 60 -46.63 15.44 15.65
CA VAL A 60 -47.44 16.65 15.48
C VAL A 60 -48.01 17.06 16.82
N PHE A 61 -47.93 18.33 17.16
CA PHE A 61 -48.42 18.81 18.44
C PHE A 61 -49.14 20.16 18.30
N LEU A 62 -50.05 20.40 19.24
CA LEU A 62 -50.78 21.62 19.40
C LEU A 62 -50.91 21.90 20.91
N VAL A 63 -50.55 23.12 21.36
CA VAL A 63 -50.59 23.52 22.76
C VAL A 63 -51.32 24.82 22.90
N TYR A 64 -52.47 24.84 23.62
CA TYR A 64 -53.24 26.04 23.89
C TYR A 64 -52.58 26.88 24.96
N LEU A 65 -52.59 28.18 24.77
CA LEU A 65 -51.95 29.15 25.68
C LEU A 65 -53.00 29.96 26.48
N ASP A 66 -54.23 30.08 25.98
CA ASP A 66 -55.34 30.88 26.57
C ASP A 66 -56.11 30.14 27.66
N ARG A 67 -56.06 28.80 27.66
CA ARG A 67 -56.81 27.95 28.62
C ARG A 67 -55.92 27.30 29.68
N GLY A 68 -54.67 27.73 29.76
CA GLY A 68 -53.63 27.10 30.55
C GLY A 68 -52.97 25.96 29.75
N ILE A 69 -51.74 25.61 30.15
CA ILE A 69 -50.90 24.61 29.44
C ILE A 69 -51.51 23.18 29.49
N GLY A 70 -52.71 23.00 30.02
CA GLY A 70 -53.35 21.69 30.20
C GLY A 70 -54.15 21.14 29.00
N GLU A 71 -54.49 21.95 28.00
CA GLU A 71 -55.13 21.48 26.80
C GLU A 71 -54.12 21.43 25.64
N ALA A 72 -53.65 20.22 25.34
CA ALA A 72 -52.67 19.97 24.28
C ALA A 72 -53.08 18.74 23.46
N TYR A 73 -52.57 18.67 22.25
CA TYR A 73 -52.66 17.51 21.41
C TYR A 73 -51.23 17.07 21.01
N VAL A 74 -51.01 15.79 21.01
CA VAL A 74 -49.79 15.22 20.40
C VAL A 74 -50.18 13.99 19.55
N SER A 75 -49.57 13.81 18.39
CA SER A 75 -49.86 12.64 17.54
C SER A 75 -49.43 11.33 18.20
N PRO A 76 -50.09 10.16 17.86
CA PRO A 76 -49.69 8.84 18.38
C PRO A 76 -48.25 8.46 18.10
N TYR A 77 -47.62 9.07 17.12
CA TYR A 77 -46.23 8.80 16.75
C TYR A 77 -45.24 9.08 17.90
N ILE A 78 -45.64 9.89 18.91
CA ILE A 78 -44.83 10.12 20.11
C ILE A 78 -44.45 8.82 20.84
N GLU A 79 -45.35 7.82 20.83
CA GLU A 79 -45.11 6.53 21.47
C GLU A 79 -44.05 5.74 20.68
N ALA A 80 -44.12 5.74 19.36
CA ALA A 80 -43.14 5.07 18.53
C ALA A 80 -41.77 5.78 18.61
N ALA A 81 -41.74 7.12 18.71
CA ALA A 81 -40.51 7.89 18.72
C ALA A 81 -39.82 7.91 20.10
N LEU A 82 -40.60 8.04 21.20
CA LEU A 82 -40.02 8.27 22.53
C LEU A 82 -40.46 7.23 23.59
N GLY A 83 -41.35 6.27 23.24
CA GLY A 83 -41.81 5.25 24.16
C GLY A 83 -42.82 5.73 25.20
N PHE A 84 -43.40 6.92 25.05
CA PHE A 84 -44.45 7.45 25.92
C PHE A 84 -45.79 7.43 25.19
N SER A 85 -46.84 6.90 25.83
CA SER A 85 -48.20 7.02 25.28
C SER A 85 -48.62 8.50 25.19
N GLN A 86 -49.61 8.79 24.29
CA GLN A 86 -50.18 10.12 24.20
C GLN A 86 -50.71 10.62 25.55
N ALA A 87 -51.43 9.75 26.31
CA ALA A 87 -52.00 10.10 27.61
C ALA A 87 -50.90 10.47 28.62
N GLU A 88 -49.90 9.61 28.77
CA GLU A 88 -48.74 9.89 29.64
C GLU A 88 -48.04 11.21 29.26
N TRP A 89 -47.92 11.47 27.96
CA TRP A 89 -47.23 12.67 27.49
C TRP A 89 -47.99 13.94 27.85
N LEU A 90 -49.31 13.91 27.72
CA LEU A 90 -50.20 15.06 27.98
C LEU A 90 -50.48 15.32 29.47
N GLU A 91 -50.21 14.34 30.36
CA GLU A 91 -50.31 14.53 31.81
C GLU A 91 -49.32 15.56 32.36
N ASP A 92 -48.16 15.76 31.70
CA ASP A 92 -47.13 16.69 32.14
C ASP A 92 -46.82 17.71 31.00
N PRO A 93 -47.39 18.92 31.03
CA PRO A 93 -47.21 19.94 29.98
C PRO A 93 -45.77 20.36 29.72
N VAL A 94 -44.86 20.11 30.66
CA VAL A 94 -43.44 20.43 30.54
C VAL A 94 -42.57 19.20 30.27
N ARG A 95 -43.19 18.06 29.99
CA ARG A 95 -42.48 16.80 29.74
C ARG A 95 -41.48 16.94 28.60
N TRP A 96 -41.91 17.57 27.49
CA TRP A 96 -41.03 17.79 26.36
C TRP A 96 -39.72 18.48 26.78
N TYR A 97 -39.82 19.58 27.49
CA TYR A 97 -38.68 20.36 27.96
C TYR A 97 -37.75 19.55 28.87
N ARG A 98 -38.32 18.71 29.75
CA ARG A 98 -37.52 17.88 30.67
C ARG A 98 -36.75 16.78 29.98
N HIS A 99 -37.19 16.35 28.81
CA HIS A 99 -36.56 15.30 28.03
C HIS A 99 -35.61 15.84 26.97
N ILE A 100 -35.52 17.15 26.74
CA ILE A 100 -34.50 17.75 25.90
C ILE A 100 -33.12 17.43 26.51
N HIS A 101 -32.19 16.99 25.66
CA HIS A 101 -30.83 16.68 26.09
C HIS A 101 -30.20 17.90 26.79
N PRO A 102 -29.51 17.73 27.95
CA PRO A 102 -28.97 18.83 28.74
C PRO A 102 -28.12 19.84 27.95
N GLU A 103 -27.33 19.38 27.00
CA GLU A 103 -26.49 20.25 26.16
C GLU A 103 -27.30 21.12 25.18
N ASP A 104 -28.51 20.71 24.80
CA ASP A 104 -29.36 21.43 23.85
C ASP A 104 -30.36 22.33 24.52
N ASN A 105 -30.59 22.14 25.83
CA ASN A 105 -31.66 22.80 26.60
C ASN A 105 -31.57 24.33 26.58
N LEU A 106 -30.39 24.91 26.81
CA LEU A 106 -30.20 26.36 26.81
C LEU A 106 -30.53 26.97 25.43
N ARG A 107 -29.92 26.41 24.37
CA ARG A 107 -30.13 26.87 23.00
C ARG A 107 -31.59 26.75 22.57
N TRP A 108 -32.21 25.59 22.84
CA TRP A 108 -33.64 25.41 22.54
C TRP A 108 -34.53 26.41 23.29
N SER A 109 -34.22 26.71 24.55
CA SER A 109 -34.96 27.69 25.35
C SER A 109 -34.85 29.10 24.77
N GLU A 110 -33.69 29.51 24.30
CA GLU A 110 -33.48 30.81 23.65
C GLU A 110 -34.25 30.88 22.31
N GLU A 111 -34.20 29.85 21.49
CA GLU A 111 -34.93 29.75 20.21
C GLU A 111 -36.47 29.82 20.47
N ALA A 112 -36.93 29.08 21.48
CA ALA A 112 -38.35 29.08 21.86
C ALA A 112 -38.77 30.47 22.38
N ALA A 113 -37.95 31.13 23.21
CA ALA A 113 -38.24 32.48 23.70
C ALA A 113 -38.28 33.50 22.54
N GLU A 114 -37.44 33.39 21.52
CA GLU A 114 -37.52 34.25 20.34
C GLU A 114 -38.86 34.09 19.61
N MET A 115 -39.40 32.86 19.48
CA MET A 115 -40.71 32.62 18.91
C MET A 115 -41.80 33.36 19.69
N PHE A 116 -41.77 33.30 21.02
CA PHE A 116 -42.76 34.00 21.86
C PHE A 116 -42.66 35.53 21.75
N LEU A 117 -41.45 36.07 21.73
CA LEU A 117 -41.20 37.52 21.73
C LEU A 117 -41.45 38.15 20.36
N THR A 118 -41.02 37.46 19.29
CA THR A 118 -41.03 38.06 17.94
C THR A 118 -42.17 37.55 17.04
N GLY A 119 -42.77 36.40 17.38
CA GLY A 119 -43.74 35.70 16.55
C GLY A 119 -43.11 34.96 15.35
N LYS A 120 -41.77 34.91 15.24
CA LYS A 120 -41.11 34.11 14.21
C LYS A 120 -41.28 32.62 14.48
N PRO A 121 -41.43 31.79 13.45
CA PRO A 121 -41.45 30.34 13.64
C PRO A 121 -40.16 29.84 14.29
N LEU A 122 -40.30 28.90 15.23
CA LEU A 122 -39.19 28.10 15.77
C LEU A 122 -38.77 27.09 14.70
N ARG A 123 -37.48 27.04 14.41
CA ARG A 123 -36.84 25.98 13.60
C ARG A 123 -35.62 25.51 14.34
N SER A 124 -35.69 24.29 14.88
CA SER A 124 -34.65 23.79 15.77
C SER A 124 -34.35 22.31 15.50
N VAL A 125 -33.08 21.96 15.57
CA VAL A 125 -32.61 20.55 15.57
C VAL A 125 -32.03 20.28 16.94
N TYR A 126 -32.60 19.33 17.68
CA TYR A 126 -32.21 19.04 19.06
C TYR A 126 -32.45 17.59 19.40
N ARG A 127 -31.80 17.15 20.48
CA ARG A 127 -31.89 15.81 21.01
C ARG A 127 -32.94 15.71 22.11
N VAL A 128 -33.69 14.64 22.13
CA VAL A 128 -34.66 14.31 23.18
C VAL A 128 -34.28 12.92 23.73
N ILE A 129 -34.34 12.79 25.06
CA ILE A 129 -34.07 11.51 25.73
C ILE A 129 -35.39 10.74 25.83
N ALA A 130 -35.46 9.59 25.18
CA ALA A 130 -36.61 8.70 25.22
C ALA A 130 -36.76 8.02 26.60
N ARG A 131 -37.87 7.31 26.82
CA ARG A 131 -38.23 6.64 28.08
C ARG A 131 -37.17 5.62 28.53
N ASP A 132 -36.58 4.91 27.62
CA ASP A 132 -35.54 3.91 27.87
C ASP A 132 -34.13 4.49 27.98
N GLY A 133 -34.00 5.81 27.80
CA GLY A 133 -32.74 6.55 27.86
C GLY A 133 -32.02 6.72 26.54
N HIS A 134 -32.50 6.15 25.43
CA HIS A 134 -31.87 6.41 24.13
C HIS A 134 -32.14 7.84 23.66
N VAL A 135 -31.26 8.35 22.79
CA VAL A 135 -31.32 9.72 22.26
C VAL A 135 -31.92 9.73 20.88
N VAL A 136 -33.00 10.54 20.72
CA VAL A 136 -33.66 10.77 19.45
C VAL A 136 -33.40 12.19 18.98
N TRP A 137 -32.96 12.36 17.74
CA TRP A 137 -32.77 13.65 17.12
C TRP A 137 -34.06 14.12 16.45
N PHE A 138 -34.55 15.29 16.87
CA PHE A 138 -35.70 15.91 16.23
C PHE A 138 -35.31 17.13 15.40
N HIS A 139 -35.89 17.28 14.24
CA HIS A 139 -35.99 18.51 13.51
C HIS A 139 -37.42 19.04 13.74
N CYS A 140 -37.56 20.10 14.52
CA CYS A 140 -38.84 20.68 14.91
C CYS A 140 -39.07 22.02 14.24
N GLU A 141 -40.24 22.15 13.65
CA GLU A 141 -40.79 23.47 13.27
C GLU A 141 -42.07 23.74 14.04
N ALA A 142 -42.13 24.90 14.70
CA ALA A 142 -43.30 25.32 15.47
C ALA A 142 -43.64 26.78 15.20
N LYS A 143 -44.90 27.09 15.28
CA LYS A 143 -45.45 28.45 15.04
C LYS A 143 -46.46 28.80 16.11
N MET A 144 -46.37 30.00 16.63
CA MET A 144 -47.38 30.55 17.52
C MET A 144 -48.46 31.23 16.69
N VAL A 145 -49.69 30.88 16.95
CA VAL A 145 -50.89 31.48 16.35
C VAL A 145 -51.51 32.46 17.37
N ARG A 146 -51.90 33.61 16.92
CA ARG A 146 -52.52 34.66 17.76
C ARG A 146 -54.01 34.74 17.44
N SER A 147 -54.83 35.07 18.43
CA SER A 147 -56.23 35.42 18.27
C SER A 147 -56.39 36.75 17.54
N ASP A 148 -57.61 37.07 17.12
CA ASP A 148 -57.97 38.35 16.45
C ASP A 148 -57.60 39.60 17.26
N ASP A 149 -57.60 39.50 18.58
CA ASP A 149 -57.18 40.56 19.52
C ASP A 149 -55.67 40.65 19.71
N GLY A 150 -54.87 39.83 18.98
CA GLY A 150 -53.41 39.84 19.01
C GLY A 150 -52.80 39.07 20.18
N HIS A 151 -53.56 38.45 21.07
CA HIS A 151 -53.03 37.61 22.16
C HIS A 151 -52.57 36.27 21.67
N PRO A 152 -51.50 35.67 22.27
CA PRO A 152 -51.08 34.33 22.00
C PRO A 152 -52.19 33.32 22.27
N TRP A 153 -52.56 32.50 21.30
CA TRP A 153 -53.67 31.58 21.42
C TRP A 153 -53.23 30.13 21.53
N PHE A 154 -52.43 29.66 20.56
CA PHE A 154 -51.88 28.32 20.60
C PHE A 154 -50.56 28.25 19.84
N ILE A 155 -49.77 27.21 20.11
CA ILE A 155 -48.59 26.79 19.35
C ILE A 155 -48.94 25.51 18.60
N GLN A 156 -48.63 25.46 17.32
CA GLN A 156 -48.70 24.25 16.51
C GLN A 156 -47.30 23.97 15.99
N GLY A 157 -46.97 22.67 15.89
CA GLY A 157 -45.67 22.26 15.37
C GLY A 157 -45.59 20.81 14.92
N VAL A 158 -44.54 20.53 14.22
CA VAL A 158 -44.18 19.20 13.77
C VAL A 158 -42.72 18.94 14.09
N ALA A 159 -42.41 17.74 14.60
CA ALA A 159 -41.06 17.31 14.86
C ALA A 159 -40.80 15.98 14.18
N PHE A 160 -39.89 15.99 13.24
CA PHE A 160 -39.44 14.79 12.49
C PHE A 160 -38.31 14.13 13.21
N ASP A 161 -38.37 12.81 13.37
CA ASP A 161 -37.22 12.02 13.81
C ASP A 161 -36.21 11.94 12.67
N ILE A 162 -35.03 12.50 12.90
CA ILE A 162 -33.89 12.51 11.98
C ILE A 162 -32.71 11.71 12.52
N THR A 163 -32.96 10.76 13.46
CA THR A 163 -31.91 10.00 14.11
C THR A 163 -31.11 9.17 13.12
N ASP A 164 -31.77 8.45 12.23
CA ASP A 164 -31.11 7.63 11.19
C ASP A 164 -30.25 8.51 10.28
N LEU A 165 -30.74 9.69 9.89
CA LEU A 165 -29.97 10.64 9.08
C LEU A 165 -28.70 11.11 9.82
N LYS A 166 -28.84 11.45 11.10
CA LYS A 166 -27.70 11.89 11.92
C LYS A 166 -26.69 10.79 12.16
N GLN A 167 -27.15 9.55 12.38
CA GLN A 167 -26.26 8.39 12.51
C GLN A 167 -25.51 8.09 11.20
N ALA A 168 -26.19 8.18 10.05
CA ALA A 168 -25.55 8.00 8.76
C ALA A 168 -24.51 9.10 8.45
N GLU A 169 -24.81 10.37 8.76
CA GLU A 169 -23.87 11.49 8.64
C GLU A 169 -22.62 11.26 9.51
N GLU A 170 -22.81 10.89 10.77
CA GLU A 170 -21.73 10.63 11.72
C GLU A 170 -20.88 9.43 11.30
N ALA A 171 -21.52 8.31 10.89
CA ALA A 171 -20.81 7.14 10.39
C ALA A 171 -19.95 7.47 9.16
N LEU A 172 -20.49 8.23 8.20
CA LEU A 172 -19.73 8.68 7.03
C LEU A 172 -18.56 9.59 7.42
N HIS A 173 -18.78 10.48 8.41
CA HIS A 173 -17.73 11.36 8.90
C HIS A 173 -16.61 10.58 9.60
N GLN A 174 -16.96 9.61 10.43
CA GLN A 174 -16.01 8.71 11.08
C GLN A 174 -15.22 7.88 10.08
N GLU A 175 -15.88 7.33 9.07
CA GLU A 175 -15.22 6.58 7.99
C GLU A 175 -14.21 7.45 7.23
N ARG A 176 -14.61 8.67 6.85
CA ARG A 176 -13.71 9.62 6.18
C ARG A 176 -12.51 9.99 7.04
N ASN A 177 -12.72 10.25 8.33
CA ASN A 177 -11.65 10.55 9.27
C ASN A 177 -10.71 9.37 9.47
N PHE A 178 -11.24 8.17 9.55
CA PHE A 178 -10.46 6.94 9.67
C PHE A 178 -9.57 6.71 8.43
N VAL A 179 -10.13 6.79 7.23
CA VAL A 179 -9.37 6.67 5.98
C VAL A 179 -8.29 7.76 5.89
N SER A 180 -8.63 9.01 6.23
CA SER A 180 -7.67 10.12 6.25
C SER A 180 -6.54 9.88 7.24
N ALA A 181 -6.84 9.41 8.45
CA ALA A 181 -5.84 9.10 9.47
C ALA A 181 -4.88 7.99 9.01
N ILE A 182 -5.39 6.93 8.38
CA ILE A 182 -4.57 5.86 7.80
C ILE A 182 -3.62 6.45 6.75
N LEU A 183 -4.14 7.19 5.78
CA LEU A 183 -3.35 7.79 4.70
C LEU A 183 -2.26 8.73 5.23
N HIS A 184 -2.52 9.44 6.33
CA HIS A 184 -1.55 10.36 6.94
C HIS A 184 -0.52 9.68 7.83
N THR A 185 -0.83 8.50 8.39
CA THR A 185 0.07 7.79 9.34
C THR A 185 1.01 6.82 8.63
N VAL A 186 0.61 6.28 7.49
CA VAL A 186 1.43 5.34 6.71
C VAL A 186 2.62 6.06 6.10
N GLY A 187 3.83 5.57 6.40
CA GLY A 187 5.09 6.11 5.84
C GLY A 187 5.30 5.79 4.34
N THR A 188 4.40 5.03 3.73
CA THR A 188 4.40 4.77 2.28
C THR A 188 3.89 5.97 1.52
N LEU A 189 4.54 6.33 0.43
CA LEU A 189 4.08 7.39 -0.49
C LEU A 189 2.80 6.92 -1.16
N ILE A 190 1.72 7.69 -1.03
CA ILE A 190 0.43 7.38 -1.67
C ILE A 190 -0.04 8.58 -2.45
N MET A 191 -0.25 8.37 -3.74
CA MET A 191 -0.75 9.38 -4.68
C MET A 191 -1.91 8.80 -5.47
N VAL A 192 -3.03 9.53 -5.55
CA VAL A 192 -4.19 9.16 -6.37
C VAL A 192 -4.23 10.10 -7.57
N LEU A 193 -4.37 9.52 -8.74
CA LEU A 193 -4.39 10.22 -10.02
C LEU A 193 -5.74 10.02 -10.71
N ASP A 194 -6.20 11.05 -11.42
CA ASP A 194 -7.31 10.92 -12.37
C ASP A 194 -6.85 10.24 -13.67
N LEU A 195 -7.78 10.10 -14.62
CA LEU A 195 -7.50 9.47 -15.93
C LEU A 195 -6.59 10.28 -16.84
N ASP A 196 -6.36 11.56 -16.53
CA ASP A 196 -5.42 12.43 -17.23
C ASP A 196 -4.05 12.45 -16.54
N GLY A 197 -3.89 11.72 -15.40
CA GLY A 197 -2.66 11.67 -14.64
C GLY A 197 -2.45 12.87 -13.72
N ARG A 198 -3.55 13.61 -13.39
CA ARG A 198 -3.48 14.74 -12.47
C ARG A 198 -3.62 14.25 -11.03
N VAL A 199 -2.93 14.90 -10.13
CA VAL A 199 -2.93 14.57 -8.70
C VAL A 199 -4.28 14.95 -8.08
N VAL A 200 -5.03 13.95 -7.62
CA VAL A 200 -6.30 14.07 -6.88
C VAL A 200 -6.06 13.97 -5.37
N GLN A 201 -5.11 13.14 -4.95
CA GLN A 201 -4.74 12.97 -3.55
C GLN A 201 -3.24 12.76 -3.42
N PHE A 202 -2.66 13.30 -2.35
CA PHE A 202 -1.23 13.27 -2.05
C PHE A 202 -1.07 13.20 -0.54
N ASN A 203 -0.54 12.08 -0.03
CA ASN A 203 -0.49 11.89 1.40
C ASN A 203 0.70 12.64 2.05
N ARG A 204 0.69 12.72 3.37
CA ARG A 204 1.73 13.40 4.14
C ARG A 204 3.15 12.85 3.87
N ALA A 205 3.28 11.55 3.64
CA ALA A 205 4.57 10.96 3.30
C ALA A 205 5.13 11.51 1.96
N CYS A 206 4.25 11.71 0.98
CA CYS A 206 4.63 12.37 -0.28
C CYS A 206 5.04 13.84 -0.06
N GLU A 207 4.32 14.60 0.77
CA GLU A 207 4.68 15.99 1.10
C GLU A 207 6.06 16.07 1.78
N GLN A 208 6.30 15.17 2.74
CA GLN A 208 7.61 15.10 3.43
C GLN A 208 8.75 14.69 2.51
N ALA A 209 8.48 13.78 1.58
CA ALA A 209 9.48 13.32 0.64
C ALA A 209 9.84 14.37 -0.43
N THR A 210 8.85 15.13 -0.93
CA THR A 210 9.05 16.13 -1.99
C THR A 210 9.33 17.54 -1.48
N GLY A 211 8.91 17.85 -0.25
CA GLY A 211 8.85 19.21 0.27
C GLY A 211 7.71 20.06 -0.31
N GLN A 212 6.84 19.47 -1.14
CA GLN A 212 5.69 20.15 -1.75
C GLN A 212 4.41 19.82 -1.00
N ARG A 213 3.56 20.80 -0.76
CA ARG A 213 2.26 20.58 -0.12
C ARG A 213 1.23 20.05 -1.12
N PHE A 214 0.27 19.29 -0.62
CA PHE A 214 -0.82 18.79 -1.47
C PHE A 214 -1.56 19.91 -2.23
N ASP A 215 -1.80 21.05 -1.57
CA ASP A 215 -2.49 22.18 -2.18
C ASP A 215 -1.74 22.75 -3.40
N ASP A 216 -0.40 22.66 -3.40
CA ASP A 216 0.44 23.18 -4.49
C ASP A 216 0.47 22.22 -5.71
N VAL A 217 0.34 20.91 -5.45
CA VAL A 217 0.44 19.88 -6.50
C VAL A 217 -0.92 19.39 -7.00
N ARG A 218 -1.99 19.76 -6.34
CA ARG A 218 -3.35 19.35 -6.69
C ARG A 218 -3.72 19.77 -8.10
N GLY A 219 -4.15 18.82 -8.92
CA GLY A 219 -4.53 19.06 -10.32
C GLY A 219 -3.37 19.22 -11.29
N THR A 220 -2.09 19.23 -10.83
CA THR A 220 -0.92 19.15 -11.70
C THR A 220 -0.71 17.72 -12.17
N HIS A 221 0.02 17.53 -13.28
CA HIS A 221 0.34 16.18 -13.71
C HIS A 221 1.42 15.55 -12.81
N ALA A 222 1.22 14.31 -12.39
CA ALA A 222 2.13 13.62 -11.48
C ALA A 222 3.57 13.50 -12.02
N TRP A 223 3.77 13.40 -13.33
CA TRP A 223 5.10 13.37 -13.93
C TRP A 223 5.86 14.70 -13.84
N GLU A 224 5.20 15.81 -13.59
CA GLU A 224 5.87 17.10 -13.37
C GLU A 224 6.60 17.16 -12.02
N LEU A 225 6.24 16.26 -11.10
CA LEU A 225 6.91 16.12 -9.79
C LEU A 225 8.29 15.46 -9.91
N PHE A 226 8.62 14.86 -11.07
CA PHE A 226 9.92 14.26 -11.33
C PHE A 226 10.86 15.26 -12.00
N PRO A 227 12.06 15.48 -11.46
CA PRO A 227 12.99 16.50 -11.98
C PRO A 227 13.64 16.08 -13.30
N ALA A 228 13.97 14.81 -13.48
CA ALA A 228 14.61 14.30 -14.69
C ALA A 228 13.58 14.06 -15.80
N VAL A 229 13.88 14.52 -17.01
CA VAL A 229 12.99 14.37 -18.20
C VAL A 229 12.76 12.89 -18.51
N GLU A 230 13.80 12.06 -18.38
CA GLU A 230 13.73 10.62 -18.63
C GLU A 230 12.77 9.92 -17.66
N ASP A 231 12.77 10.31 -16.39
CA ASP A 231 11.87 9.77 -15.37
C ASP A 231 10.42 10.20 -15.59
N ARG A 232 10.21 11.43 -16.10
CA ARG A 232 8.87 11.92 -16.50
C ARG A 232 8.26 11.06 -17.60
N GLU A 233 9.03 10.77 -18.65
CA GLU A 233 8.57 9.93 -19.76
C GLU A 233 8.31 8.49 -19.31
N ARG A 234 9.19 7.92 -18.49
CA ARG A 234 9.01 6.57 -17.92
C ARG A 234 7.76 6.49 -17.05
N PHE A 235 7.54 7.48 -16.19
CA PHE A 235 6.33 7.52 -15.36
C PHE A 235 5.07 7.65 -16.21
N LYS A 236 5.08 8.54 -17.21
CA LYS A 236 3.96 8.71 -18.13
C LYS A 236 3.64 7.42 -18.89
N ASN A 237 4.66 6.73 -19.39
CA ASN A 237 4.49 5.43 -20.05
C ASN A 237 3.91 4.36 -19.09
N ALA A 238 4.37 4.32 -17.84
CA ALA A 238 3.84 3.39 -16.84
C ALA A 238 2.38 3.72 -16.46
N PHE A 239 2.05 5.01 -16.38
CA PHE A 239 0.69 5.49 -16.15
C PHE A 239 -0.24 5.06 -17.31
N ASP A 240 0.17 5.30 -18.58
CA ASP A 240 -0.61 4.92 -19.75
C ASP A 240 -0.84 3.40 -19.83
N GLN A 241 0.15 2.60 -19.47
CA GLN A 241 0.01 1.14 -19.36
C GLN A 241 -0.97 0.74 -18.25
N SER A 242 -0.93 1.41 -17.10
CA SER A 242 -1.85 1.16 -15.99
C SER A 242 -3.29 1.50 -16.36
N ARG A 243 -3.52 2.56 -17.13
CA ARG A 243 -4.85 2.99 -17.60
C ARG A 243 -5.54 1.96 -18.48
N ILE A 244 -4.79 1.18 -19.26
CA ILE A 244 -5.32 0.09 -20.11
C ILE A 244 -5.38 -1.27 -19.39
N GLY A 245 -5.25 -1.27 -18.05
CA GLY A 245 -5.37 -2.50 -17.24
C GLY A 245 -4.09 -3.33 -17.13
N ASN A 246 -3.00 -2.91 -17.79
CA ASN A 246 -1.70 -3.60 -17.71
C ASN A 246 -0.87 -3.02 -16.56
N VAL A 247 -1.30 -3.30 -15.33
CA VAL A 247 -0.64 -2.83 -14.12
C VAL A 247 0.69 -3.55 -13.95
N ARG A 248 1.78 -2.89 -14.27
CA ARG A 248 3.13 -3.38 -13.92
C ARG A 248 3.38 -3.12 -12.44
N LYS A 249 3.86 -4.16 -11.74
CA LYS A 249 4.36 -4.06 -10.36
C LYS A 249 5.86 -3.75 -10.41
N ASP A 250 6.29 -2.89 -9.46
CA ASP A 250 7.69 -2.63 -9.11
C ASP A 250 8.53 -1.88 -10.17
N PHE A 251 8.34 -0.57 -10.19
CA PHE A 251 9.24 0.34 -10.88
C PHE A 251 10.14 1.05 -9.86
N GLU A 252 11.45 0.98 -10.03
CA GLU A 252 12.42 1.71 -9.21
C GLU A 252 12.83 3.01 -9.92
N TRP A 253 12.53 4.17 -9.30
CA TRP A 253 12.94 5.50 -9.80
C TRP A 253 13.58 6.35 -8.73
N HIS A 254 14.46 7.24 -9.16
CA HIS A 254 15.03 8.25 -8.29
C HIS A 254 14.08 9.43 -8.16
N TRP A 255 13.68 9.74 -6.95
CA TRP A 255 12.91 10.93 -6.63
C TRP A 255 13.79 11.93 -5.91
N LEU A 256 13.82 13.18 -6.38
CA LEU A 256 14.52 14.25 -5.65
C LEU A 256 13.66 14.75 -4.50
N THR A 257 14.26 14.76 -3.31
CA THR A 257 13.63 15.32 -2.12
C THR A 257 14.13 16.73 -1.89
N GLY A 258 13.25 17.59 -1.31
CA GLY A 258 13.58 19.00 -1.10
C GLY A 258 14.82 19.28 -0.23
N GLU A 259 15.21 18.34 0.65
CA GLU A 259 16.29 18.54 1.62
C GLU A 259 17.37 17.45 1.64
N GLY A 260 17.25 16.36 0.87
CA GLY A 260 18.05 15.17 1.14
C GLY A 260 18.72 14.47 -0.04
N GLY A 261 18.73 15.02 -1.23
CA GLY A 261 19.29 14.36 -2.42
C GLY A 261 18.37 13.25 -2.98
N PRO A 262 18.83 12.52 -4.00
CA PRO A 262 17.98 11.53 -4.69
C PRO A 262 17.68 10.33 -3.78
N ARG A 263 16.40 9.99 -3.65
CA ARG A 263 15.91 8.77 -3.01
C ARG A 263 15.45 7.78 -4.06
N LEU A 264 15.73 6.52 -3.84
CA LEU A 264 15.27 5.46 -4.71
C LEU A 264 13.92 4.95 -4.21
N ILE A 265 12.87 5.18 -4.99
CA ILE A 265 11.51 4.78 -4.65
C ILE A 265 11.09 3.62 -5.54
N SER A 266 10.60 2.55 -4.92
CA SER A 266 9.91 1.47 -5.62
C SER A 266 8.43 1.80 -5.71
N TRP A 267 7.92 1.96 -6.94
CA TRP A 267 6.55 2.34 -7.23
C TRP A 267 5.71 1.16 -7.70
N SER A 268 4.47 1.12 -7.25
CA SER A 268 3.45 0.18 -7.70
C SER A 268 2.16 0.92 -8.00
N GLY A 269 1.46 0.55 -9.08
CA GLY A 269 0.18 1.14 -9.46
C GLY A 269 -0.98 0.18 -9.21
N THR A 270 -2.15 0.70 -8.88
CA THR A 270 -3.41 -0.06 -8.78
C THR A 270 -4.55 0.79 -9.33
N ILE A 271 -5.47 0.18 -10.09
CA ILE A 271 -6.67 0.87 -10.59
C ILE A 271 -7.77 0.86 -9.52
N LEU A 272 -8.48 1.96 -9.41
CA LEU A 272 -9.69 2.08 -8.59
C LEU A 272 -10.89 2.24 -9.55
N PRO A 273 -11.73 1.21 -9.70
CA PRO A 273 -12.92 1.26 -10.56
C PRO A 273 -14.04 2.09 -9.91
N ASP A 274 -14.97 2.58 -10.75
CA ASP A 274 -16.23 3.13 -10.31
C ASP A 274 -17.28 2.02 -10.10
N ALA A 275 -18.53 2.42 -9.79
CA ALA A 275 -19.65 1.48 -9.56
C ALA A 275 -20.06 0.68 -10.81
N GLN A 276 -19.66 1.10 -12.00
CA GLN A 276 -19.90 0.46 -13.30
C GLN A 276 -18.75 -0.47 -13.69
N GLY A 277 -17.61 -0.42 -12.98
CA GLY A 277 -16.41 -1.21 -13.24
C GLY A 277 -15.39 -0.52 -14.15
N ASP A 278 -15.66 0.72 -14.58
CA ASP A 278 -14.75 1.51 -15.37
C ASP A 278 -13.64 2.13 -14.48
N VAL A 279 -12.44 2.31 -15.01
CA VAL A 279 -11.34 2.92 -14.29
C VAL A 279 -11.66 4.38 -13.97
N ARG A 280 -11.74 4.72 -12.69
CA ARG A 280 -11.99 6.08 -12.24
C ARG A 280 -10.73 6.80 -11.79
N HIS A 281 -9.86 6.10 -11.08
CA HIS A 281 -8.60 6.64 -10.56
C HIS A 281 -7.51 5.59 -10.64
N ILE A 282 -6.26 6.04 -10.61
CA ILE A 282 -5.08 5.20 -10.45
C ILE A 282 -4.42 5.58 -9.14
N ILE A 283 -4.19 4.58 -8.27
CA ILE A 283 -3.47 4.74 -7.02
C ILE A 283 -2.03 4.33 -7.26
N ALA A 284 -1.10 5.27 -7.12
CA ALA A 284 0.33 5.01 -7.13
C ALA A 284 0.85 4.95 -5.68
N THR A 285 1.52 3.85 -5.35
CA THR A 285 2.14 3.65 -4.03
C THR A 285 3.65 3.55 -4.20
N GLY A 286 4.41 4.28 -3.38
CA GLY A 286 5.86 4.32 -3.42
C GLY A 286 6.48 3.94 -2.07
N ILE A 287 7.49 3.10 -2.08
CA ILE A 287 8.27 2.73 -0.90
C ILE A 287 9.69 3.22 -1.09
N ASP A 288 10.21 3.98 -0.14
CA ASP A 288 11.63 4.39 -0.13
C ASP A 288 12.50 3.17 0.20
N ILE A 289 13.26 2.73 -0.80
CA ILE A 289 14.18 1.58 -0.70
C ILE A 289 15.65 2.02 -0.66
N THR A 290 15.91 3.32 -0.50
CA THR A 290 17.27 3.90 -0.55
C THR A 290 18.20 3.26 0.48
N GLU A 291 17.76 3.19 1.75
CA GLU A 291 18.55 2.61 2.82
C GLU A 291 18.71 1.10 2.66
N SER A 292 17.65 0.41 2.27
CA SER A 292 17.69 -1.04 1.99
C SER A 292 18.72 -1.38 0.92
N LYS A 293 18.74 -0.62 -0.18
CA LYS A 293 19.73 -0.80 -1.26
C LYS A 293 21.14 -0.42 -0.84
N ARG A 294 21.30 0.60 0.00
CA ARG A 294 22.62 0.97 0.58
C ARG A 294 23.15 -0.14 1.48
N LEU A 295 22.31 -0.69 2.35
CA LEU A 295 22.68 -1.80 3.23
C LEU A 295 23.01 -3.06 2.43
N GLU A 296 22.21 -3.41 1.44
CA GLU A 296 22.48 -4.53 0.52
C GLU A 296 23.87 -4.39 -0.13
N LYS A 297 24.17 -3.20 -0.66
CA LYS A 297 25.48 -2.87 -1.24
C LYS A 297 26.60 -2.99 -0.22
N ALA A 298 26.42 -2.44 0.97
CA ALA A 298 27.44 -2.49 2.03
C ALA A 298 27.75 -3.93 2.47
N ILE A 299 26.72 -4.78 2.61
CA ILE A 299 26.89 -6.20 2.93
C ILE A 299 27.74 -6.90 1.86
N LEU A 300 27.44 -6.66 0.57
CA LEU A 300 28.19 -7.25 -0.54
C LEU A 300 29.65 -6.80 -0.56
N GLU A 301 29.91 -5.52 -0.30
CA GLU A 301 31.25 -4.97 -0.21
C GLU A 301 32.05 -5.54 0.96
N ILE A 302 31.41 -5.66 2.14
CA ILE A 302 32.04 -6.27 3.33
C ILE A 302 32.35 -7.73 3.07
N SER A 303 31.40 -8.49 2.49
CA SER A 303 31.61 -9.90 2.13
C SER A 303 32.76 -10.08 1.14
N ALA A 304 32.88 -9.22 0.13
CA ALA A 304 33.96 -9.26 -0.83
C ALA A 304 35.35 -8.99 -0.19
N ARG A 305 35.42 -7.97 0.70
CA ARG A 305 36.66 -7.66 1.44
C ARG A 305 37.06 -8.80 2.35
N GLU A 306 36.12 -9.39 3.07
CA GLU A 306 36.39 -10.50 3.98
C GLU A 306 36.87 -11.74 3.23
N GLN A 307 36.26 -12.08 2.08
CA GLN A 307 36.74 -13.17 1.23
C GLN A 307 38.19 -12.92 0.75
N HIS A 308 38.50 -11.68 0.36
CA HIS A 308 39.86 -11.33 -0.05
C HIS A 308 40.84 -11.48 1.09
N ARG A 309 40.53 -10.99 2.30
CA ARG A 309 41.36 -11.13 3.51
C ARG A 309 41.60 -12.60 3.85
N ILE A 310 40.55 -13.42 3.86
CA ILE A 310 40.67 -14.86 4.13
C ILE A 310 41.59 -15.53 3.08
N GLY A 311 41.46 -15.16 1.81
CA GLY A 311 42.32 -15.68 0.75
C GLY A 311 43.80 -15.37 0.97
N GLN A 312 44.13 -14.14 1.39
CA GLN A 312 45.46 -13.74 1.75
C GLN A 312 46.00 -14.48 3.00
N ASP A 313 45.20 -14.56 4.06
CA ASP A 313 45.57 -15.28 5.29
C ASP A 313 45.84 -16.77 5.02
N LEU A 314 45.05 -17.40 4.16
CA LEU A 314 45.27 -18.78 3.74
C LEU A 314 46.59 -18.94 2.94
N HIS A 315 46.83 -18.04 1.99
CA HIS A 315 48.03 -18.07 1.16
C HIS A 315 49.31 -17.82 1.99
N ASP A 316 49.34 -16.71 2.75
CA ASP A 316 50.55 -16.23 3.42
C ASP A 316 50.79 -16.94 4.76
N GLY A 317 49.75 -17.35 5.45
CA GLY A 317 49.83 -18.10 6.69
C GLY A 317 49.94 -19.60 6.49
N LEU A 318 48.76 -20.22 6.21
CA LEU A 318 48.68 -21.68 6.18
C LEU A 318 49.47 -22.32 5.01
N GLY A 319 49.42 -21.69 3.82
CA GLY A 319 50.13 -22.20 2.63
C GLY A 319 51.66 -22.20 2.79
N GLN A 320 52.21 -21.16 3.39
CA GLN A 320 53.68 -21.08 3.67
C GLN A 320 54.08 -22.08 4.73
N HIS A 321 53.36 -22.25 5.83
CA HIS A 321 53.62 -23.23 6.86
C HIS A 321 53.59 -24.65 6.33
N LEU A 322 52.55 -25.02 5.57
CA LEU A 322 52.45 -26.35 4.97
C LEU A 322 53.57 -26.63 3.96
N THR A 323 54.01 -25.59 3.22
CA THR A 323 55.16 -25.72 2.31
C THR A 323 56.45 -25.99 3.07
N GLY A 324 56.65 -25.31 4.22
CA GLY A 324 57.81 -25.59 5.11
C GLY A 324 57.79 -27.02 5.67
N ILE A 325 56.61 -27.49 6.10
CA ILE A 325 56.44 -28.87 6.58
C ILE A 325 56.71 -29.88 5.45
N ALA A 326 56.19 -29.62 4.23
CA ALA A 326 56.45 -30.46 3.07
C ALA A 326 57.95 -30.61 2.80
N PHE A 327 58.68 -29.50 2.81
CA PHE A 327 60.13 -29.48 2.63
C PHE A 327 60.87 -30.33 3.70
N MET A 328 60.54 -30.09 5.00
CA MET A 328 61.15 -30.85 6.10
C MET A 328 60.81 -32.35 6.02
N SER A 329 59.57 -32.68 5.68
CA SER A 329 59.15 -34.07 5.51
C SER A 329 59.90 -34.75 4.36
N LYS A 330 60.13 -34.05 3.23
CA LYS A 330 60.90 -34.57 2.12
C LYS A 330 62.37 -34.80 2.46
N VAL A 331 62.97 -33.89 3.23
CA VAL A 331 64.32 -34.08 3.74
C VAL A 331 64.44 -35.28 4.69
N LEU A 332 63.40 -35.53 5.52
CA LEU A 332 63.35 -36.69 6.40
C LEU A 332 63.20 -37.98 5.59
N GLU A 333 62.31 -38.03 4.60
CA GLU A 333 62.12 -39.13 3.71
C GLU A 333 63.46 -39.54 3.06
N GLN A 334 64.16 -38.56 2.45
CA GLN A 334 65.46 -38.79 1.82
C GLN A 334 66.51 -39.40 2.76
N LYS A 335 66.59 -38.85 4.00
CA LYS A 335 67.54 -39.39 5.02
C LYS A 335 67.20 -40.82 5.44
N LEU A 336 65.95 -41.21 5.48
CA LEU A 336 65.52 -42.55 5.83
C LEU A 336 65.72 -43.53 4.66
N GLU A 337 65.48 -43.09 3.42
CA GLU A 337 65.75 -43.84 2.20
C GLU A 337 67.26 -44.16 2.07
N ASP A 338 68.13 -43.11 2.26
CA ASP A 338 69.59 -43.27 2.23
C ASP A 338 70.12 -44.31 3.24
N ARG A 339 69.37 -44.50 4.35
CA ARG A 339 69.69 -45.46 5.40
C ARG A 339 69.01 -46.84 5.19
N SER A 340 68.18 -46.98 4.16
CA SER A 340 67.39 -48.18 3.84
C SER A 340 66.54 -48.70 5.02
N VAL A 341 65.96 -47.79 5.85
CA VAL A 341 65.13 -48.16 7.00
C VAL A 341 63.67 -48.30 6.57
N PRO A 342 62.89 -49.24 7.17
CA PRO A 342 61.47 -49.48 6.79
C PRO A 342 60.60 -48.26 6.95
N GLU A 343 60.89 -47.38 7.89
CA GLU A 343 60.16 -46.14 8.20
C GLU A 343 60.17 -45.11 7.05
N ALA A 344 61.05 -45.31 6.02
CA ALA A 344 61.06 -44.47 4.82
C ALA A 344 59.68 -44.49 4.09
N ALA A 345 58.97 -45.63 4.13
CA ALA A 345 57.62 -45.74 3.53
C ALA A 345 56.60 -44.87 4.25
N ASP A 346 56.69 -44.72 5.58
CA ASP A 346 55.81 -43.87 6.33
C ASP A 346 56.11 -42.37 6.10
N ALA A 347 57.41 -42.01 5.99
CA ALA A 347 57.83 -40.68 5.59
C ALA A 347 57.32 -40.24 4.22
N SER A 348 57.38 -41.15 3.21
CA SER A 348 56.80 -40.94 1.88
C SER A 348 55.27 -40.68 1.94
N LYS A 349 54.59 -41.37 2.84
CA LYS A 349 53.15 -41.19 3.04
C LYS A 349 52.83 -39.78 3.60
N ILE A 350 53.65 -39.33 4.58
CA ILE A 350 53.50 -37.99 5.15
C ILE A 350 53.76 -36.92 4.08
N VAL A 351 54.86 -37.04 3.30
CA VAL A 351 55.16 -36.11 2.21
C VAL A 351 53.99 -35.97 1.24
N ARG A 352 53.40 -37.11 0.85
CA ARG A 352 52.23 -37.14 -0.07
C ARG A 352 51.04 -36.39 0.54
N LEU A 353 50.69 -36.68 1.81
CA LEU A 353 49.53 -36.04 2.48
C LEU A 353 49.74 -34.53 2.67
N VAL A 354 50.97 -34.12 3.02
CA VAL A 354 51.28 -32.70 3.17
C VAL A 354 51.22 -31.98 1.82
N ASN A 355 51.75 -32.57 0.75
CA ASN A 355 51.67 -32.00 -0.58
C ASN A 355 50.20 -31.90 -1.09
N GLU A 356 49.36 -32.85 -0.71
CA GLU A 356 47.91 -32.77 -0.97
C GLU A 356 47.26 -31.63 -0.19
N ALA A 357 47.62 -31.42 1.08
CA ALA A 357 47.14 -30.33 1.88
C ALA A 357 47.59 -28.96 1.33
N VAL A 358 48.88 -28.86 0.85
CA VAL A 358 49.36 -27.63 0.18
C VAL A 358 48.53 -27.30 -1.05
N ARG A 359 48.24 -28.32 -1.91
CA ARG A 359 47.40 -28.10 -3.08
C ARG A 359 46.03 -27.63 -2.69
N LYS A 360 45.32 -28.34 -1.82
CA LYS A 360 44.00 -27.93 -1.34
C LYS A 360 43.94 -26.52 -0.78
N THR A 361 44.94 -26.13 0.00
CA THR A 361 45.05 -24.77 0.55
C THR A 361 45.25 -23.69 -0.53
N ARG A 362 46.07 -24.00 -1.55
CA ARG A 362 46.25 -23.09 -2.69
C ARG A 362 44.98 -22.94 -3.52
N ASP A 363 44.29 -24.01 -3.76
CA ASP A 363 43.02 -23.99 -4.53
C ASP A 363 41.96 -23.17 -3.80
N LEU A 364 41.82 -23.34 -2.47
CA LEU A 364 40.94 -22.53 -1.65
C LEU A 364 41.34 -21.05 -1.66
N SER A 365 42.62 -20.73 -1.52
CA SER A 365 43.08 -19.33 -1.51
C SER A 365 42.94 -18.65 -2.87
N ARG A 366 43.21 -19.36 -3.98
CA ARG A 366 43.00 -18.85 -5.35
C ARG A 366 41.54 -18.58 -5.63
N GLY A 367 40.63 -19.44 -5.19
CA GLY A 367 39.19 -19.16 -5.26
C GLY A 367 38.76 -17.90 -4.54
N LEU A 368 39.54 -17.37 -3.60
CA LEU A 368 39.26 -16.19 -2.80
C LEU A 368 40.06 -14.94 -3.20
N LEU A 369 41.22 -15.10 -3.89
CA LEU A 369 42.10 -14.02 -4.33
C LEU A 369 41.69 -13.43 -5.69
N PRO A 370 42.12 -12.19 -6.03
CA PRO A 370 41.90 -11.57 -7.33
C PRO A 370 42.57 -12.37 -8.47
N VAL A 371 42.02 -12.23 -9.67
CA VAL A 371 42.65 -12.72 -10.90
C VAL A 371 43.92 -11.92 -11.16
N VAL A 372 45.04 -12.59 -11.49
CA VAL A 372 46.34 -11.95 -11.71
C VAL A 372 46.32 -10.96 -12.88
N SER A 373 47.06 -9.85 -12.73
CA SER A 373 47.03 -8.62 -13.56
C SER A 373 47.70 -8.76 -14.94
N ASP A 374 47.58 -9.88 -15.67
CA ASP A 374 48.09 -9.92 -17.02
C ASP A 374 46.89 -10.03 -18.01
N ALA A 375 47.09 -9.64 -19.27
CA ALA A 375 46.03 -9.59 -20.28
C ALA A 375 45.38 -10.96 -20.55
N ARG A 376 45.99 -12.04 -20.15
CA ARG A 376 45.49 -13.41 -20.23
C ARG A 376 45.01 -13.96 -18.89
N GLY A 377 45.10 -13.16 -17.79
CA GLY A 377 44.83 -13.61 -16.42
C GLY A 377 43.44 -14.18 -16.24
N LEU A 378 42.41 -13.57 -16.80
CA LEU A 378 41.06 -14.12 -16.74
C LEU A 378 40.90 -15.42 -17.51
N MET A 379 41.44 -15.51 -18.73
CA MET A 379 41.37 -16.75 -19.55
C MET A 379 42.03 -17.90 -18.85
N SER A 380 43.30 -17.70 -18.38
CA SER A 380 44.06 -18.72 -17.65
C SER A 380 43.36 -19.12 -16.35
N ALA A 381 42.74 -18.19 -15.65
CA ALA A 381 41.98 -18.45 -14.42
C ALA A 381 40.72 -19.28 -14.70
N LEU A 382 39.96 -18.98 -15.75
CA LEU A 382 38.74 -19.71 -16.14
C LEU A 382 39.09 -21.11 -16.64
N GLU A 383 40.15 -21.23 -17.44
CA GLU A 383 40.65 -22.53 -17.91
C GLU A 383 41.06 -23.42 -16.72
N HIS A 384 41.88 -22.89 -15.80
CA HIS A 384 42.29 -23.62 -14.60
C HIS A 384 41.08 -24.02 -13.74
N TYR A 385 40.14 -23.11 -13.56
CA TYR A 385 38.91 -23.36 -12.81
C TYR A 385 38.07 -24.49 -13.44
N SER A 386 37.99 -24.55 -14.75
CA SER A 386 37.29 -25.65 -15.43
C SER A 386 37.91 -27.03 -15.15
N TYR A 387 39.27 -27.13 -15.10
CA TYR A 387 39.96 -28.34 -14.70
C TYR A 387 39.71 -28.70 -13.22
N GLU A 388 39.74 -27.72 -12.32
CA GLU A 388 39.44 -27.93 -10.89
C GLU A 388 38.03 -28.49 -10.67
N VAL A 389 37.03 -27.94 -11.36
CA VAL A 389 35.63 -28.41 -11.29
C VAL A 389 35.52 -29.85 -11.75
N THR A 390 36.24 -30.19 -12.82
CA THR A 390 36.27 -31.57 -13.36
C THR A 390 36.90 -32.53 -12.38
N ASP A 391 38.05 -32.17 -11.80
CA ASP A 391 38.80 -33.02 -10.86
C ASP A 391 38.07 -33.21 -9.53
N MET A 392 37.47 -32.14 -8.97
CA MET A 392 36.82 -32.20 -7.66
C MET A 392 35.43 -32.81 -7.67
N PHE A 393 34.62 -32.51 -8.70
CA PHE A 393 33.21 -32.90 -8.71
C PHE A 393 32.88 -34.01 -9.71
N GLY A 394 33.84 -34.40 -10.56
CA GLY A 394 33.62 -35.44 -11.58
C GLY A 394 32.65 -35.01 -12.69
N LEU A 395 32.47 -33.71 -12.86
CA LEU A 395 31.63 -33.10 -13.91
C LEU A 395 32.50 -32.72 -15.10
N ALA A 396 32.02 -32.93 -16.33
CA ALA A 396 32.75 -32.46 -17.52
C ALA A 396 32.59 -30.95 -17.63
N CYS A 397 33.63 -30.22 -17.20
CA CYS A 397 33.65 -28.74 -17.30
C CYS A 397 34.72 -28.34 -18.32
N HIS A 398 34.35 -27.53 -19.35
CA HIS A 398 35.29 -27.00 -20.33
C HIS A 398 35.19 -25.50 -20.46
N PHE A 399 36.34 -24.92 -20.76
CA PHE A 399 36.47 -23.51 -21.08
C PHE A 399 36.79 -23.37 -22.59
N ASP A 400 36.04 -22.44 -23.22
CA ASP A 400 36.20 -22.10 -24.63
C ASP A 400 36.39 -20.58 -24.79
N CYS A 401 37.46 -20.19 -25.49
CA CYS A 401 37.80 -18.79 -25.75
C CYS A 401 38.59 -18.70 -27.07
N ASP A 402 37.88 -18.84 -28.19
CA ASP A 402 38.47 -18.72 -29.52
C ASP A 402 37.65 -17.72 -30.37
N PRO A 403 38.25 -16.63 -30.83
CA PRO A 403 39.61 -16.12 -30.59
C PRO A 403 39.86 -15.65 -29.14
N PRO A 404 41.14 -15.56 -28.69
CA PRO A 404 41.47 -15.05 -27.35
C PRO A 404 40.97 -13.64 -27.10
N VAL A 405 40.37 -13.42 -25.92
CA VAL A 405 39.80 -12.13 -25.50
C VAL A 405 40.63 -11.53 -24.35
N PRO A 406 41.61 -10.66 -24.65
CA PRO A 406 42.43 -10.04 -23.61
C PRO A 406 41.61 -8.99 -22.81
N ILE A 407 41.69 -9.06 -21.46
CA ILE A 407 41.06 -8.10 -20.56
C ILE A 407 42.14 -7.48 -19.70
N TYR A 408 42.34 -6.16 -19.88
CA TYR A 408 43.39 -5.42 -19.19
C TYR A 408 42.91 -4.81 -17.85
N ASP A 409 41.60 -4.58 -17.71
CA ASP A 409 41.02 -4.06 -16.48
C ASP A 409 40.86 -5.20 -15.45
N GLU A 410 41.66 -5.10 -14.39
CA GLU A 410 41.68 -6.07 -13.29
C GLU A 410 40.32 -6.16 -12.57
N THR A 411 39.62 -5.02 -12.44
CA THR A 411 38.31 -4.98 -11.79
C THR A 411 37.27 -5.74 -12.64
N VAL A 412 37.31 -5.53 -13.97
CA VAL A 412 36.45 -6.25 -14.90
C VAL A 412 36.74 -7.73 -14.87
N ALA A 413 38.03 -8.12 -14.95
CA ALA A 413 38.45 -9.52 -14.93
C ALA A 413 37.98 -10.22 -13.62
N GLN A 414 38.17 -9.56 -12.49
CA GLN A 414 37.77 -10.07 -11.18
C GLN A 414 36.25 -10.27 -11.10
N HIS A 415 35.44 -9.29 -11.51
CA HIS A 415 33.99 -9.40 -11.48
C HIS A 415 33.47 -10.50 -12.40
N LEU A 416 34.01 -10.62 -13.62
CA LEU A 416 33.64 -11.68 -14.56
C LEU A 416 34.01 -13.06 -14.00
N TYR A 417 35.20 -13.22 -13.43
CA TYR A 417 35.61 -14.48 -12.80
C TYR A 417 34.68 -14.88 -11.65
N ARG A 418 34.28 -13.96 -10.81
CA ARG A 418 33.34 -14.21 -9.69
C ARG A 418 31.93 -14.55 -10.17
N ILE A 419 31.49 -13.96 -11.27
CA ILE A 419 30.21 -14.33 -11.91
C ILE A 419 30.30 -15.77 -12.43
N ALA A 420 31.42 -16.16 -13.08
CA ALA A 420 31.62 -17.53 -13.54
C ALA A 420 31.62 -18.54 -12.37
N GLN A 421 32.35 -18.23 -11.29
CA GLN A 421 32.38 -19.10 -10.11
C GLN A 421 30.98 -19.32 -9.49
N GLU A 422 30.20 -18.25 -9.33
CA GLU A 422 28.85 -18.33 -8.76
C GLU A 422 27.90 -19.10 -9.68
N ALA A 423 27.98 -18.86 -11.00
CA ALA A 423 27.17 -19.59 -11.98
C ALA A 423 27.49 -21.09 -12.02
N VAL A 424 28.78 -21.46 -12.05
CA VAL A 424 29.23 -22.86 -11.99
C VAL A 424 28.82 -23.49 -10.65
N ASN A 425 28.98 -22.78 -9.53
CA ASN A 425 28.59 -23.31 -8.22
C ASN A 425 27.07 -23.54 -8.12
N ASN A 426 26.27 -22.67 -8.76
CA ASN A 426 24.83 -22.89 -8.88
C ASN A 426 24.50 -24.12 -9.76
N ALA A 427 25.22 -24.32 -10.85
CA ALA A 427 25.09 -25.52 -11.68
C ALA A 427 25.42 -26.79 -10.89
N ILE A 428 26.52 -26.81 -10.14
CA ILE A 428 26.90 -27.95 -9.30
C ILE A 428 25.83 -28.25 -8.24
N LYS A 429 25.30 -27.23 -7.56
CA LYS A 429 24.35 -27.40 -6.46
C LYS A 429 22.92 -27.72 -6.89
N HIS A 430 22.50 -27.20 -8.03
CA HIS A 430 21.08 -27.14 -8.37
C HIS A 430 20.72 -27.78 -9.71
N ALA A 431 21.66 -27.83 -10.67
CA ALA A 431 21.32 -28.29 -12.01
C ALA A 431 21.24 -29.81 -12.15
N HIS A 432 22.00 -30.57 -11.34
CA HIS A 432 22.10 -32.03 -11.47
C HIS A 432 22.52 -32.51 -12.89
N GLY A 433 23.18 -31.60 -13.64
CA GLY A 433 23.74 -31.89 -14.97
C GLY A 433 25.05 -32.63 -14.88
N LYS A 434 25.58 -33.02 -16.04
CA LYS A 434 26.90 -33.70 -16.17
C LYS A 434 27.93 -32.83 -16.87
N ASN A 435 27.47 -31.84 -17.63
CA ASN A 435 28.33 -31.00 -18.46
C ASN A 435 28.12 -29.49 -18.09
N ILE A 436 29.25 -28.80 -17.97
CA ILE A 436 29.27 -27.34 -17.78
C ILE A 436 30.21 -26.77 -18.85
N ALA A 437 29.77 -25.77 -19.59
CA ALA A 437 30.58 -25.04 -20.57
C ALA A 437 30.74 -23.59 -20.13
N ILE A 438 31.96 -23.12 -20.02
CA ILE A 438 32.33 -21.73 -19.76
C ILE A 438 32.87 -21.17 -21.08
N GLY A 439 32.25 -20.09 -21.58
CA GLY A 439 32.67 -19.43 -22.82
C GLY A 439 32.99 -17.97 -22.59
N LEU A 440 34.08 -17.49 -23.19
CA LEU A 440 34.45 -16.07 -23.18
C LEU A 440 34.68 -15.62 -24.63
N TYR A 441 33.83 -14.74 -25.14
CA TYR A 441 33.80 -14.37 -26.53
C TYR A 441 33.80 -12.85 -26.73
N ALA A 442 34.37 -12.37 -27.83
CA ALA A 442 34.18 -11.02 -28.30
C ALA A 442 32.77 -10.91 -28.92
N ASP A 443 31.98 -9.86 -28.53
CA ASP A 443 30.63 -9.60 -29.02
C ASP A 443 30.58 -8.17 -29.58
N GLY A 444 30.96 -7.99 -30.85
CA GLY A 444 31.16 -6.68 -31.46
C GLY A 444 32.30 -5.91 -30.79
N ASP A 445 31.98 -4.69 -30.24
CA ASP A 445 32.93 -3.89 -29.46
C ASP A 445 32.95 -4.28 -27.96
N GLY A 446 32.24 -5.34 -27.57
CA GLY A 446 32.10 -5.77 -26.19
C GLY A 446 32.60 -7.19 -25.94
N ILE A 447 32.37 -7.67 -24.71
CA ILE A 447 32.73 -9.00 -24.21
C ILE A 447 31.50 -9.70 -23.69
N SER A 448 31.38 -11.00 -24.00
CA SER A 448 30.33 -11.89 -23.49
C SER A 448 30.96 -13.07 -22.76
N LEU A 449 30.66 -13.18 -21.46
CA LEU A 449 30.93 -14.38 -20.64
C LEU A 449 29.65 -15.20 -20.56
N SER A 450 29.74 -16.49 -20.94
CA SER A 450 28.59 -17.43 -20.93
C SER A 450 28.93 -18.68 -20.12
N ILE A 451 28.06 -19.05 -19.20
CA ILE A 451 28.15 -20.30 -18.45
C ILE A 451 26.88 -21.11 -18.72
N ARG A 452 27.03 -22.32 -19.21
CA ARG A 452 25.92 -23.20 -19.60
C ARG A 452 26.03 -24.52 -18.87
N ASP A 453 24.92 -25.02 -18.33
CA ASP A 453 24.76 -26.38 -17.82
C ASP A 453 23.72 -27.15 -18.64
N ASP A 454 23.78 -28.49 -18.56
CA ASP A 454 22.84 -29.44 -19.16
C ASP A 454 21.89 -30.04 -18.12
N GLY A 455 21.60 -29.30 -17.05
CA GLY A 455 20.81 -29.79 -15.92
C GLY A 455 19.30 -29.62 -16.06
N CYS A 456 18.59 -29.57 -14.93
CA CYS A 456 17.12 -29.52 -14.90
C CYS A 456 16.52 -28.17 -15.33
N GLY A 457 17.34 -27.15 -15.64
CA GLY A 457 16.91 -25.82 -16.02
C GLY A 457 16.34 -24.99 -14.86
N LEU A 458 15.78 -23.83 -15.19
CA LEU A 458 15.24 -22.89 -14.20
C LEU A 458 13.83 -23.29 -13.75
N PRO A 459 13.50 -23.24 -12.45
CA PRO A 459 12.12 -23.38 -11.98
C PRO A 459 11.20 -22.32 -12.59
N ARG A 460 9.94 -22.67 -12.90
CA ARG A 460 8.95 -21.77 -13.56
C ARG A 460 8.68 -20.45 -12.82
N ASN A 461 9.12 -20.31 -11.56
CA ASN A 461 8.91 -19.12 -10.70
C ASN A 461 10.16 -18.30 -10.41
N VAL A 462 11.25 -18.46 -11.18
CA VAL A 462 12.55 -17.77 -10.92
C VAL A 462 12.46 -16.24 -11.00
N ARG A 463 11.46 -15.66 -11.68
CA ARG A 463 11.26 -14.20 -11.67
C ARG A 463 10.97 -13.61 -10.27
N ASN A 464 10.60 -14.46 -9.30
CA ASN A 464 10.31 -14.06 -7.90
C ASN A 464 11.19 -14.80 -6.87
N SER A 465 12.07 -15.72 -7.25
CA SER A 465 12.97 -16.40 -6.31
C SER A 465 14.26 -15.59 -6.18
N THR A 466 14.35 -14.84 -5.11
CA THR A 466 15.50 -14.05 -4.69
C THR A 466 16.60 -14.93 -4.11
N GLY A 467 17.15 -15.85 -4.89
CA GLY A 467 18.36 -16.57 -4.51
C GLY A 467 19.51 -15.55 -4.42
N MET A 468 20.19 -15.47 -3.27
CA MET A 468 21.28 -14.50 -3.00
C MET A 468 22.36 -14.54 -4.10
N GLY A 469 22.64 -15.70 -4.71
CA GLY A 469 23.61 -15.86 -5.78
C GLY A 469 23.27 -15.07 -7.05
N LEU A 470 22.01 -15.08 -7.49
CA LEU A 470 21.57 -14.30 -8.66
C LEU A 470 21.68 -12.78 -8.40
N HIS A 471 21.34 -12.34 -7.20
CA HIS A 471 21.51 -10.94 -6.81
C HIS A 471 22.98 -10.53 -6.81
N ILE A 472 23.87 -11.37 -6.28
CA ILE A 472 25.32 -11.12 -6.25
C ILE A 472 25.87 -11.03 -7.68
N MET A 473 25.51 -11.97 -8.57
CA MET A 473 25.95 -11.93 -9.96
C MET A 473 25.47 -10.68 -10.69
N ASN A 474 24.19 -10.30 -10.52
CA ASN A 474 23.62 -9.10 -11.15
C ASN A 474 24.28 -7.82 -10.61
N TYR A 475 24.53 -7.75 -9.31
CA TYR A 475 25.26 -6.64 -8.72
C TYR A 475 26.67 -6.50 -9.29
N ARG A 476 27.41 -7.63 -9.38
CA ARG A 476 28.78 -7.65 -9.96
C ARG A 476 28.79 -7.23 -11.43
N ALA A 477 27.82 -7.66 -12.21
CA ALA A 477 27.68 -7.24 -13.61
C ALA A 477 27.45 -5.72 -13.70
N LYS A 478 26.55 -5.17 -12.89
CA LYS A 478 26.29 -3.71 -12.84
C LYS A 478 27.52 -2.89 -12.43
N MET A 479 28.36 -3.40 -11.54
CA MET A 479 29.60 -2.71 -11.10
C MET A 479 30.59 -2.47 -12.24
N ILE A 480 30.58 -3.31 -13.25
CA ILE A 480 31.42 -3.18 -14.45
C ILE A 480 30.65 -2.65 -15.67
N GLY A 481 29.42 -2.13 -15.49
CA GLY A 481 28.59 -1.66 -16.59
C GLY A 481 28.06 -2.75 -17.51
N ALA A 482 28.09 -4.04 -17.06
CA ALA A 482 27.61 -5.17 -17.82
C ALA A 482 26.13 -5.50 -17.50
N THR A 483 25.48 -6.23 -18.42
CA THR A 483 24.15 -6.79 -18.25
C THR A 483 24.24 -8.28 -17.99
N LEU A 484 23.46 -8.79 -17.02
CA LEU A 484 23.37 -10.22 -16.73
C LEU A 484 22.00 -10.74 -17.20
N GLN A 485 22.01 -11.85 -17.94
CA GLN A 485 20.82 -12.59 -18.35
C GLN A 485 20.92 -14.03 -17.89
N VAL A 486 19.82 -14.58 -17.39
CA VAL A 486 19.75 -15.98 -16.96
C VAL A 486 18.53 -16.61 -17.61
N GLU A 487 18.76 -17.60 -18.47
CA GLU A 487 17.72 -18.15 -19.32
C GLU A 487 17.74 -19.70 -19.25
N ALA A 488 16.56 -20.31 -19.42
CA ALA A 488 16.48 -21.73 -19.65
C ALA A 488 16.99 -22.03 -21.06
N SER A 489 17.89 -23.02 -21.19
CA SER A 489 18.42 -23.47 -22.49
C SER A 489 17.84 -24.84 -22.83
N THR A 490 17.45 -25.01 -24.09
CA THR A 490 17.18 -26.31 -24.68
C THR A 490 18.18 -26.52 -25.78
N HIS A 491 19.18 -27.38 -25.57
CA HIS A 491 20.16 -27.74 -26.58
C HIS A 491 20.26 -29.27 -26.67
N ASP A 492 20.23 -29.84 -27.86
CA ASP A 492 20.29 -31.27 -28.14
C ASP A 492 19.25 -32.11 -27.36
N GLY A 493 18.06 -31.55 -27.11
CA GLY A 493 17.00 -32.27 -26.39
C GLY A 493 17.14 -32.26 -24.85
N HIS A 494 18.18 -31.63 -24.30
CA HIS A 494 18.39 -31.45 -22.86
C HIS A 494 17.95 -30.06 -22.42
N THR A 495 17.30 -29.99 -21.27
CA THR A 495 16.99 -28.72 -20.59
C THR A 495 18.21 -28.34 -19.75
N GLY A 496 18.53 -27.06 -19.68
CA GLY A 496 19.65 -26.55 -18.87
C GLY A 496 19.47 -25.07 -18.58
N THR A 497 20.48 -24.45 -17.97
CA THR A 497 20.51 -23.03 -17.73
C THR A 497 21.69 -22.38 -18.46
N VAL A 498 21.48 -21.17 -18.97
CA VAL A 498 22.54 -20.31 -19.50
C VAL A 498 22.57 -19.02 -18.71
N VAL A 499 23.71 -18.72 -18.13
CA VAL A 499 24.03 -17.41 -17.52
C VAL A 499 24.93 -16.66 -18.50
N THR A 500 24.48 -15.50 -18.97
CA THR A 500 25.24 -14.65 -19.90
C THR A 500 25.46 -13.27 -19.29
N CYS A 501 26.73 -12.86 -19.21
CA CYS A 501 27.13 -11.52 -18.79
C CYS A 501 27.73 -10.77 -19.99
N LYS A 502 27.06 -9.71 -20.46
CA LYS A 502 27.50 -8.90 -21.60
C LYS A 502 27.98 -7.54 -21.14
N LEU A 503 29.22 -7.22 -21.46
CA LEU A 503 29.85 -5.92 -21.26
C LEU A 503 29.89 -5.18 -22.61
N GLN A 504 29.17 -4.07 -22.73
CA GLN A 504 29.17 -3.22 -23.92
C GLN A 504 30.28 -2.18 -23.79
N SER A 505 31.20 -2.16 -24.76
CA SER A 505 32.29 -1.18 -24.88
C SER A 505 33.29 -1.15 -23.70
N LEU A 506 34.40 -1.83 -23.85
CA LEU A 506 35.62 -1.42 -23.15
C LEU A 506 36.15 -0.17 -23.86
N SER A 507 36.13 0.99 -23.21
CA SER A 507 37.05 2.07 -23.58
C SER A 507 38.46 1.52 -23.47
N ILE A 508 39.05 1.22 -24.64
CA ILE A 508 40.43 0.77 -24.80
C ILE A 508 41.34 1.90 -24.32
#